data_5e834496f67997a2ab02967e6ab70909
#
_entry.id   5e834496f67997a2ab02967e6ab70909
#
_cell.length_a   1.000
_cell.length_b   1.000
_cell.length_c   1.000
_cell.angle_alpha   90.00
_cell.angle_beta   90.00
_cell.angle_gamma   90.00
#
_symmetry.space_group_name_H-M   'P 1'
#
loop_
_entity.id
_entity.type
_entity.pdbx_description
1 polymer ?
#
loop_
_entity_poly.entity_id
_entity_poly.type
_entity_poly.pdbx_seq_one_letter_code
_entity_poly.pdbx_strand_id
1 'polypeptide(L)'
;MTHPISVDASAVERLHEAHDRILEQLSRVIVGQHQVVEELLICLFSRGHCLLEGVPGLAKTLLISTLAKSLDLSFSRIQFTPDLMPADIIGTDVLEEDRASGARQLRFLEGPLFANVVLADEINRTPPKTQAALLEAMQERQVSVGRVRHRLVDPFFVLATQNPIEQEGTYPLPEAQQDRFMFKVRVHYPSFLEEFEIARRTTGAIVEEARPVLSAADISALQQSVREVPVSDHLVRYALSLVRQTRAGEKGVPDFVSDQLSWGAGPRAVQFLILGAKARALLQGRSHVAVDDIQALAPPVLRHRIVVGFAAESEGVTPDTIIQRLIDTTPSREDELTRDARFQTIFAS
;
A
#
# COMPACT_ATOMS: atom_id res chain seq x y z
N MET A 1 -24.30 -10.01 -25.11
CA MET A 1 -23.17 -9.40 -25.85
C MET A 1 -22.74 -8.20 -25.04
N THR A 2 -21.78 -8.39 -24.14
CA THR A 2 -21.19 -7.31 -23.35
C THR A 2 -20.13 -6.66 -24.24
N HIS A 3 -20.32 -5.40 -24.57
CA HIS A 3 -19.27 -4.60 -25.20
C HIS A 3 -17.99 -4.70 -24.35
N PRO A 4 -16.82 -4.91 -24.96
CA PRO A 4 -15.57 -4.79 -24.21
C PRO A 4 -15.49 -3.35 -23.68
N ILE A 5 -15.48 -3.22 -22.36
CA ILE A 5 -15.20 -1.96 -21.69
C ILE A 5 -13.73 -1.64 -22.05
N SER A 6 -13.55 -0.75 -23.01
CA SER A 6 -12.22 -0.22 -23.32
C SER A 6 -12.00 0.99 -22.42
N VAL A 7 -10.90 1.01 -21.70
CA VAL A 7 -10.47 2.23 -21.00
C VAL A 7 -10.35 3.35 -22.04
N ASP A 8 -10.86 4.52 -21.72
CA ASP A 8 -10.69 5.71 -22.56
C ASP A 8 -9.20 5.99 -22.75
N ALA A 9 -8.74 6.00 -24.01
CA ALA A 9 -7.34 6.28 -24.35
C ALA A 9 -6.84 7.60 -23.73
N SER A 10 -7.74 8.58 -23.58
CA SER A 10 -7.43 9.85 -22.93
C SER A 10 -7.17 9.70 -21.42
N ALA A 11 -7.76 8.69 -20.75
CA ALA A 11 -7.51 8.42 -19.34
C ALA A 11 -6.14 7.76 -19.14
N VAL A 12 -5.73 6.88 -20.06
CA VAL A 12 -4.39 6.27 -20.05
C VAL A 12 -3.31 7.34 -20.20
N GLU A 13 -3.46 8.20 -21.21
CA GLU A 13 -2.51 9.30 -21.49
C GLU A 13 -2.42 10.26 -20.30
N ARG A 14 -3.55 10.72 -19.77
CA ARG A 14 -3.59 11.62 -18.60
C ARG A 14 -2.91 11.03 -17.36
N LEU A 15 -3.12 9.73 -17.08
CA LEU A 15 -2.47 9.10 -15.91
C LEU A 15 -0.97 8.95 -16.11
N HIS A 16 -0.54 8.59 -17.32
CA HIS A 16 0.87 8.48 -17.66
C HIS A 16 1.58 9.84 -17.59
N GLU A 17 1.03 10.88 -18.19
CA GLU A 17 1.55 12.25 -18.10
C GLU A 17 1.60 12.76 -16.65
N ALA A 18 0.55 12.47 -15.87
CA ALA A 18 0.51 12.82 -14.46
C ALA A 18 1.61 12.10 -13.66
N HIS A 19 1.82 10.82 -13.93
CA HIS A 19 2.89 10.02 -13.33
C HIS A 19 4.26 10.66 -13.57
N ASP A 20 4.60 10.97 -14.83
CA ASP A 20 5.90 11.56 -15.18
C ASP A 20 6.10 12.93 -14.49
N ARG A 21 5.06 13.75 -14.47
CA ARG A 21 5.09 15.04 -13.78
C ARG A 21 5.25 14.89 -12.27
N ILE A 22 4.60 13.92 -11.65
CA ILE A 22 4.77 13.62 -10.22
C ILE A 22 6.20 13.20 -9.92
N LEU A 23 6.76 12.27 -10.73
CA LEU A 23 8.15 11.84 -10.59
C LEU A 23 9.13 13.00 -10.73
N GLU A 24 8.91 13.91 -11.70
CA GLU A 24 9.70 15.13 -11.85
C GLU A 24 9.66 15.99 -10.59
N GLN A 25 8.48 16.24 -10.02
CA GLN A 25 8.36 17.05 -8.81
C GLN A 25 9.00 16.37 -7.59
N LEU A 26 8.83 15.06 -7.44
CA LEU A 26 9.45 14.31 -6.35
C LEU A 26 10.97 14.31 -6.46
N SER A 27 11.54 14.16 -7.66
CA SER A 27 12.99 14.14 -7.89
C SER A 27 13.70 15.45 -7.53
N ARG A 28 12.98 16.55 -7.43
CA ARG A 28 13.51 17.83 -6.95
C ARG A 28 13.90 17.77 -5.47
N VAL A 29 13.15 17.01 -4.67
CA VAL A 29 13.31 16.94 -3.22
C VAL A 29 13.91 15.60 -2.78
N ILE A 30 13.50 14.51 -3.42
CA ILE A 30 13.86 13.15 -3.07
C ILE A 30 14.93 12.64 -4.05
N VAL A 31 16.01 12.07 -3.51
CA VAL A 31 17.06 11.44 -4.31
C VAL A 31 16.85 9.93 -4.25
N GLY A 32 16.85 9.27 -5.41
CA GLY A 32 16.61 7.83 -5.49
C GLY A 32 15.19 7.41 -5.13
N GLN A 33 15.04 6.27 -4.46
CA GLN A 33 13.75 5.74 -3.97
C GLN A 33 12.71 5.50 -5.08
N HIS A 34 13.12 5.34 -6.35
CA HIS A 34 12.21 5.24 -7.50
C HIS A 34 11.20 4.11 -7.35
N GLN A 35 11.63 2.92 -6.92
CA GLN A 35 10.74 1.78 -6.69
C GLN A 35 9.72 2.07 -5.59
N VAL A 36 10.15 2.68 -4.49
CA VAL A 36 9.26 3.05 -3.37
C VAL A 36 8.18 4.02 -3.86
N VAL A 37 8.56 5.05 -4.62
CA VAL A 37 7.63 6.01 -5.20
C VAL A 37 6.63 5.33 -6.14
N GLU A 38 7.10 4.45 -7.04
CA GLU A 38 6.24 3.69 -7.95
C GLU A 38 5.22 2.84 -7.16
N GLU A 39 5.67 2.08 -6.16
CA GLU A 39 4.78 1.26 -5.31
C GLU A 39 3.76 2.13 -4.56
N LEU A 40 4.16 3.31 -4.05
CA LEU A 40 3.23 4.24 -3.39
C LEU A 40 2.18 4.80 -4.35
N LEU A 41 2.56 5.19 -5.56
CA LEU A 41 1.63 5.69 -6.57
C LEU A 41 0.66 4.61 -7.03
N ILE A 42 1.14 3.39 -7.30
CA ILE A 42 0.29 2.24 -7.64
C ILE A 42 -0.73 2.01 -6.52
N CYS A 43 -0.30 2.04 -5.27
CA CYS A 43 -1.16 1.83 -4.12
C CYS A 43 -2.22 2.94 -3.99
N LEU A 44 -1.83 4.20 -4.13
CA LEU A 44 -2.73 5.35 -4.10
C LEU A 44 -3.81 5.25 -5.19
N PHE A 45 -3.40 5.02 -6.44
CA PHE A 45 -4.35 4.92 -7.55
C PHE A 45 -5.21 3.66 -7.51
N SER A 46 -4.77 2.63 -6.81
CA SER A 46 -5.56 1.43 -6.49
C SER A 46 -6.53 1.61 -5.31
N ARG A 47 -6.55 2.78 -4.66
CA ARG A 47 -7.29 3.05 -3.41
C ARG A 47 -6.87 2.15 -2.26
N GLY A 48 -5.61 1.70 -2.25
CA GLY A 48 -4.99 0.88 -1.21
C GLY A 48 -4.34 1.72 -0.12
N HIS A 49 -3.74 1.05 0.86
CA HIS A 49 -2.93 1.63 1.92
C HIS A 49 -1.60 0.89 2.01
N CYS A 50 -0.52 1.56 2.42
CA CYS A 50 0.83 0.98 2.46
C CYS A 50 1.35 0.82 3.88
N LEU A 51 2.07 -0.28 4.09
CA LEU A 51 2.94 -0.47 5.24
C LEU A 51 4.41 -0.29 4.77
N LEU A 52 5.11 0.71 5.30
CA LEU A 52 6.51 0.96 4.98
C LEU A 52 7.41 0.35 6.06
N GLU A 53 8.29 -0.51 5.65
CA GLU A 53 9.31 -1.12 6.50
C GLU A 53 10.68 -0.53 6.15
N GLY A 54 11.37 -0.01 7.12
CA GLY A 54 12.72 0.53 6.93
C GLY A 54 13.25 1.19 8.19
N VAL A 55 14.57 1.24 8.31
CA VAL A 55 15.24 1.84 9.45
C VAL A 55 14.93 3.33 9.60
N PRO A 56 15.10 3.91 10.79
CA PRO A 56 14.99 5.35 11.00
C PRO A 56 16.00 6.14 10.14
N GLY A 57 15.66 7.38 9.81
CA GLY A 57 16.58 8.28 9.09
C GLY A 57 16.55 8.18 7.56
N LEU A 58 15.72 7.30 6.98
CA LEU A 58 15.59 7.14 5.51
C LEU A 58 14.58 8.11 4.88
N ALA A 59 14.37 9.27 5.47
CA ALA A 59 13.54 10.37 4.97
C ALA A 59 12.08 9.96 4.59
N LYS A 60 11.52 8.91 5.22
CA LYS A 60 10.14 8.44 4.96
C LYS A 60 9.11 9.55 5.10
N THR A 61 9.19 10.34 6.17
CA THR A 61 8.29 11.49 6.39
C THR A 61 8.42 12.54 5.30
N LEU A 62 9.65 12.87 4.88
CA LEU A 62 9.90 13.83 3.81
C LEU A 62 9.32 13.33 2.48
N LEU A 63 9.53 12.06 2.13
CA LEU A 63 8.98 11.45 0.93
C LEU A 63 7.45 11.57 0.90
N ILE A 64 6.78 11.18 1.99
CA ILE A 64 5.32 11.13 2.06
C ILE A 64 4.72 12.54 2.05
N SER A 65 5.30 13.49 2.80
CA SER A 65 4.83 14.88 2.79
C SER A 65 5.05 15.56 1.43
N THR A 66 6.16 15.25 0.75
CA THR A 66 6.44 15.75 -0.60
C THR A 66 5.45 15.16 -1.61
N LEU A 67 5.14 13.85 -1.50
CA LEU A 67 4.13 13.20 -2.32
C LEU A 67 2.75 13.85 -2.13
N ALA A 68 2.32 14.06 -0.89
CA ALA A 68 1.05 14.71 -0.60
C ALA A 68 0.99 16.13 -1.18
N LYS A 69 2.08 16.90 -1.06
CA LYS A 69 2.21 18.25 -1.63
C LYS A 69 2.13 18.24 -3.16
N SER A 70 2.79 17.27 -3.82
CA SER A 70 2.73 17.13 -5.29
C SER A 70 1.35 16.75 -5.82
N LEU A 71 0.48 16.24 -4.97
CA LEU A 71 -0.89 15.81 -5.27
C LEU A 71 -1.97 16.76 -4.76
N ASP A 72 -1.59 17.94 -4.26
CA ASP A 72 -2.50 18.92 -3.63
C ASP A 72 -3.44 18.27 -2.60
N LEU A 73 -2.89 17.36 -1.80
CA LEU A 73 -3.61 16.62 -0.77
C LEU A 73 -3.22 17.11 0.62
N SER A 74 -4.21 17.20 1.51
CA SER A 74 -3.96 17.46 2.92
C SER A 74 -3.15 16.32 3.54
N PHE A 75 -2.15 16.68 4.35
CA PHE A 75 -1.23 15.75 4.99
C PHE A 75 -1.31 15.86 6.51
N SER A 76 -1.35 14.72 7.18
CA SER A 76 -1.25 14.62 8.63
C SER A 76 -0.24 13.54 9.02
N ARG A 77 0.58 13.84 10.03
CA ARG A 77 1.48 12.86 10.66
C ARG A 77 1.01 12.56 12.06
N ILE A 78 0.88 11.28 12.36
CA ILE A 78 0.55 10.77 13.69
C ILE A 78 1.73 9.94 14.17
N GLN A 79 2.42 10.41 15.20
CA GLN A 79 3.46 9.63 15.87
C GLN A 79 2.79 8.68 16.84
N PHE A 80 2.91 7.39 16.60
CA PHE A 80 2.35 6.36 17.47
C PHE A 80 3.25 6.16 18.68
N THR A 81 2.71 6.39 19.88
CA THR A 81 3.39 6.27 21.17
C THR A 81 2.60 5.33 22.09
N PRO A 82 3.22 4.76 23.13
CA PRO A 82 2.53 3.84 24.04
C PRO A 82 1.30 4.41 24.75
N ASP A 83 1.22 5.72 24.92
CA ASP A 83 0.16 6.45 25.58
C ASP A 83 -0.93 6.99 24.62
N LEU A 84 -0.72 6.87 23.29
CA LEU A 84 -1.66 7.36 22.29
C LEU A 84 -3.00 6.62 22.36
N MET A 85 -4.08 7.36 22.49
CA MET A 85 -5.45 6.84 22.60
C MET A 85 -6.19 6.92 21.24
N PRO A 86 -7.21 6.09 21.00
CA PRO A 86 -8.05 6.18 19.79
C PRO A 86 -8.66 7.57 19.57
N ALA A 87 -9.08 8.26 20.64
CA ALA A 87 -9.64 9.60 20.55
C ALA A 87 -8.64 10.66 20.03
N ASP A 88 -7.34 10.45 20.26
CA ASP A 88 -6.30 11.36 19.79
C ASP A 88 -6.14 11.31 18.26
N ILE A 89 -6.47 10.17 17.65
CA ILE A 89 -6.37 9.98 16.18
C ILE A 89 -7.70 10.20 15.47
N ILE A 90 -8.82 9.82 16.09
CA ILE A 90 -10.17 9.91 15.51
C ILE A 90 -10.76 11.30 15.74
N GLY A 91 -10.48 11.91 16.89
CA GLY A 91 -11.18 13.09 17.39
C GLY A 91 -12.18 12.77 18.48
N THR A 92 -12.79 13.79 19.05
CA THR A 92 -13.67 13.68 20.21
C THR A 92 -14.77 14.72 20.18
N ASP A 93 -15.88 14.41 20.87
CA ASP A 93 -16.92 15.41 21.12
C ASP A 93 -16.51 16.29 22.29
N VAL A 94 -16.52 17.60 22.07
CA VAL A 94 -16.27 18.63 23.10
C VAL A 94 -17.56 19.39 23.39
N LEU A 95 -17.77 19.72 24.64
CA LEU A 95 -18.90 20.54 25.06
C LEU A 95 -18.53 22.01 24.86
N GLU A 96 -19.13 22.66 23.88
CA GLU A 96 -18.94 24.09 23.60
C GLU A 96 -20.12 24.87 24.19
N GLU A 97 -19.84 25.92 24.99
CA GLU A 97 -20.83 26.82 25.54
C GLU A 97 -20.86 28.11 24.73
N ASP A 98 -21.98 28.37 24.07
CA ASP A 98 -22.20 29.66 23.39
C ASP A 98 -22.27 30.79 24.42
N ARG A 99 -21.27 31.64 24.37
CA ARG A 99 -21.16 32.80 25.31
C ARG A 99 -22.33 33.80 25.22
N ALA A 100 -23.04 33.82 24.10
CA ALA A 100 -24.14 34.77 23.92
C ALA A 100 -25.46 34.22 24.42
N SER A 101 -25.72 32.91 24.28
CA SER A 101 -26.99 32.27 24.64
C SER A 101 -26.91 31.41 25.90
N GLY A 102 -25.69 31.07 26.37
CA GLY A 102 -25.47 30.11 27.44
C GLY A 102 -25.83 28.67 27.06
N ALA A 103 -26.19 28.42 25.80
CA ALA A 103 -26.54 27.08 25.32
C ALA A 103 -25.28 26.20 25.17
N ARG A 104 -25.41 24.96 25.68
CA ARG A 104 -24.33 23.97 25.56
C ARG A 104 -24.64 23.04 24.42
N GLN A 105 -23.67 22.92 23.48
CA GLN A 105 -23.74 22.00 22.34
C GLN A 105 -22.53 21.09 22.30
N LEU A 106 -22.78 19.81 21.94
CA LEU A 106 -21.68 18.90 21.62
C LEU A 106 -21.20 19.23 20.20
N ARG A 107 -19.91 19.53 20.08
CA ARG A 107 -19.24 19.74 18.81
C ARG A 107 -18.17 18.69 18.63
N PHE A 108 -18.21 18.01 17.49
CA PHE A 108 -17.13 17.09 17.12
C PHE A 108 -15.88 17.87 16.70
N LEU A 109 -14.77 17.58 17.37
CA LEU A 109 -13.45 18.08 17.00
C LEU A 109 -12.73 16.97 16.24
N GLU A 110 -12.52 17.19 14.96
CA GLU A 110 -11.86 16.24 14.07
C GLU A 110 -10.43 15.95 14.51
N GLY A 111 -10.06 14.69 14.53
CA GLY A 111 -8.69 14.23 14.77
C GLY A 111 -7.84 14.22 13.50
N PRO A 112 -6.54 13.90 13.62
CA PRO A 112 -5.60 13.90 12.50
C PRO A 112 -5.92 12.88 11.39
N LEU A 113 -6.86 11.96 11.58
CA LEU A 113 -7.35 11.06 10.51
C LEU A 113 -8.14 11.79 9.43
N PHE A 114 -8.63 13.02 9.68
CA PHE A 114 -9.38 13.80 8.70
C PHE A 114 -8.46 14.55 7.71
N ALA A 115 -7.47 13.85 7.20
CA ALA A 115 -6.59 14.29 6.12
C ALA A 115 -6.59 13.27 4.98
N ASN A 116 -6.27 13.72 3.75
CA ASN A 116 -6.20 12.84 2.58
C ASN A 116 -5.05 11.82 2.71
N VAL A 117 -3.89 12.28 3.14
CA VAL A 117 -2.69 11.45 3.34
C VAL A 117 -2.33 11.45 4.81
N VAL A 118 -2.39 10.29 5.43
CA VAL A 118 -2.07 10.10 6.84
C VAL A 118 -0.82 9.23 6.96
N LEU A 119 0.23 9.78 7.56
CA LEU A 119 1.40 9.02 7.97
C LEU A 119 1.22 8.56 9.41
N ALA A 120 0.97 7.26 9.60
CA ALA A 120 0.95 6.60 10.90
C ALA A 120 2.37 6.12 11.22
N ASP A 121 3.15 6.97 11.88
CA ASP A 121 4.58 6.73 12.10
C ASP A 121 4.78 5.84 13.34
N GLU A 122 5.55 4.75 13.17
CA GLU A 122 5.83 3.73 14.20
C GLU A 122 4.57 3.06 14.79
N ILE A 123 3.67 2.59 13.92
CA ILE A 123 2.37 2.02 14.30
C ILE A 123 2.48 0.90 15.35
N ASN A 124 3.60 0.17 15.36
CA ASN A 124 3.85 -0.91 16.32
C ASN A 124 4.22 -0.44 17.74
N ARG A 125 4.37 0.87 17.98
CA ARG A 125 4.65 1.40 19.33
C ARG A 125 3.42 1.65 20.19
N THR A 126 2.23 1.59 19.63
CA THR A 126 0.98 1.85 20.37
C THR A 126 0.21 0.55 20.66
N PRO A 127 -0.59 0.50 21.75
CA PRO A 127 -1.39 -0.65 22.08
C PRO A 127 -2.40 -1.04 20.96
N PRO A 128 -2.81 -2.31 20.87
CA PRO A 128 -3.69 -2.83 19.83
C PRO A 128 -5.01 -2.09 19.65
N LYS A 129 -5.54 -1.46 20.70
CA LYS A 129 -6.80 -0.71 20.65
C LYS A 129 -6.71 0.51 19.71
N THR A 130 -5.59 1.24 19.75
CA THR A 130 -5.37 2.41 18.90
C THR A 130 -5.01 2.00 17.46
N GLN A 131 -4.23 0.92 17.32
CA GLN A 131 -4.00 0.30 16.00
C GLN A 131 -5.32 -0.10 15.34
N ALA A 132 -6.22 -0.76 16.09
CA ALA A 132 -7.52 -1.20 15.57
C ALA A 132 -8.39 -0.03 15.08
N ALA A 133 -8.35 1.11 15.76
CA ALA A 133 -9.09 2.32 15.35
C ALA A 133 -8.61 2.85 13.97
N LEU A 134 -7.30 2.90 13.74
CA LEU A 134 -6.75 3.26 12.42
C LEU A 134 -7.16 2.26 11.34
N LEU A 135 -7.05 0.96 11.63
CA LEU A 135 -7.36 -0.10 10.68
C LEU A 135 -8.85 -0.18 10.35
N GLU A 136 -9.74 0.18 11.29
CA GLU A 136 -11.17 0.33 11.02
C GLU A 136 -11.43 1.52 10.10
N ALA A 137 -10.82 2.66 10.39
CA ALA A 137 -10.92 3.87 9.56
C ALA A 137 -10.46 3.61 8.10
N MET A 138 -9.38 2.82 7.92
CA MET A 138 -8.90 2.42 6.60
C MET A 138 -9.92 1.58 5.81
N GLN A 139 -10.64 0.68 6.48
CA GLN A 139 -11.60 -0.21 5.82
C GLN A 139 -12.93 0.47 5.55
N GLU A 140 -13.46 1.15 6.55
CA GLU A 140 -14.80 1.73 6.51
C GLU A 140 -14.83 3.13 5.88
N ARG A 141 -13.67 3.79 5.76
CA ARG A 141 -13.53 5.20 5.32
C ARG A 141 -14.43 6.16 6.10
N GLN A 142 -14.69 5.80 7.33
CA GLN A 142 -15.46 6.56 8.31
C GLN A 142 -14.99 6.20 9.71
N VAL A 143 -15.26 7.06 10.65
CA VAL A 143 -15.05 6.83 12.08
C VAL A 143 -16.34 7.01 12.83
N SER A 144 -16.50 6.33 13.97
CA SER A 144 -17.66 6.44 14.83
C SER A 144 -17.27 7.09 16.14
N VAL A 145 -17.91 8.22 16.49
CA VAL A 145 -17.75 8.90 17.77
C VAL A 145 -19.11 8.99 18.43
N GLY A 146 -19.24 8.40 19.61
CA GLY A 146 -20.53 8.25 20.25
C GLY A 146 -21.51 7.44 19.40
N ARG A 147 -22.56 8.09 18.88
CA ARG A 147 -23.57 7.48 18.00
C ARG A 147 -23.54 8.03 16.57
N VAL A 148 -22.58 8.91 16.28
CA VAL A 148 -22.49 9.59 14.99
C VAL A 148 -21.35 8.99 14.16
N ARG A 149 -21.60 8.80 12.86
CA ARG A 149 -20.59 8.37 11.89
C ARG A 149 -20.08 9.59 11.12
N HIS A 150 -18.78 9.76 11.11
CA HIS A 150 -18.10 10.83 10.41
C HIS A 150 -17.33 10.23 9.24
N ARG A 151 -17.65 10.65 8.01
CA ARG A 151 -16.93 10.19 6.81
C ARG A 151 -15.56 10.86 6.74
N LEU A 152 -14.55 10.08 6.37
CA LEU A 152 -13.22 10.60 6.08
C LEU A 152 -13.19 11.23 4.68
N VAL A 153 -12.20 12.07 4.45
CA VAL A 153 -11.99 12.75 3.16
C VAL A 153 -11.65 11.75 2.05
N ASP A 154 -12.02 12.04 0.81
CA ASP A 154 -11.68 11.21 -0.36
C ASP A 154 -10.82 12.04 -1.34
N PRO A 155 -9.70 11.53 -1.83
CA PRO A 155 -9.08 10.25 -1.53
C PRO A 155 -8.51 10.17 -0.10
N PHE A 156 -8.56 8.97 0.50
CA PHE A 156 -8.00 8.67 1.81
C PHE A 156 -6.88 7.63 1.68
N PHE A 157 -5.66 8.01 2.04
CA PHE A 157 -4.48 7.18 1.88
C PHE A 157 -3.66 7.13 3.17
N VAL A 158 -3.53 5.95 3.76
CA VAL A 158 -2.74 5.71 4.95
C VAL A 158 -1.42 5.04 4.58
N LEU A 159 -0.34 5.61 5.11
CA LEU A 159 0.99 5.03 5.07
C LEU A 159 1.42 4.80 6.51
N ALA A 160 1.48 3.55 6.93
CA ALA A 160 1.97 3.19 8.25
C ALA A 160 3.46 2.82 8.17
N THR A 161 4.27 3.23 9.14
CA THR A 161 5.67 2.82 9.22
C THR A 161 5.89 1.81 10.33
N GLN A 162 6.81 0.90 10.09
CA GLN A 162 7.36 -0.01 11.10
C GLN A 162 8.89 0.07 11.07
N ASN A 163 9.48 0.07 12.26
CA ASN A 163 10.92 -0.07 12.40
C ASN A 163 11.25 -1.53 12.69
N PRO A 164 11.95 -2.26 11.80
CA PRO A 164 12.24 -3.67 12.00
C PRO A 164 13.28 -3.93 13.10
N ILE A 165 14.04 -2.93 13.51
CA ILE A 165 15.13 -3.08 14.49
C ILE A 165 14.62 -2.95 15.92
N GLU A 166 13.56 -2.15 16.14
CA GLU A 166 13.01 -1.92 17.47
C GLU A 166 12.01 -3.02 17.85
N GLN A 167 12.42 -3.86 18.78
CA GLN A 167 11.58 -4.94 19.32
C GLN A 167 11.07 -4.64 20.73
N GLU A 168 11.86 -3.92 21.56
CA GLU A 168 11.45 -3.58 22.92
C GLU A 168 10.34 -2.54 22.96
N GLY A 169 9.31 -2.79 23.76
CA GLY A 169 8.17 -1.89 23.92
C GLY A 169 7.27 -1.78 22.70
N THR A 170 7.31 -2.76 21.79
CA THR A 170 6.48 -2.78 20.60
C THR A 170 5.34 -3.80 20.68
N TYR A 171 4.26 -3.49 19.96
CA TYR A 171 3.10 -4.35 19.77
C TYR A 171 3.03 -4.70 18.27
N PRO A 172 3.59 -5.84 17.83
CA PRO A 172 3.57 -6.21 16.43
C PRO A 172 2.13 -6.32 15.92
N LEU A 173 1.93 -5.88 14.67
CA LEU A 173 0.65 -6.05 13.99
C LEU A 173 0.43 -7.54 13.68
N PRO A 174 -0.68 -8.16 14.14
CA PRO A 174 -1.04 -9.50 13.72
C PRO A 174 -1.22 -9.60 12.19
N GLU A 175 -1.00 -10.78 11.62
CA GLU A 175 -1.08 -11.03 10.17
C GLU A 175 -2.43 -10.60 9.59
N ALA A 176 -3.54 -10.87 10.30
CA ALA A 176 -4.89 -10.46 9.89
C ALA A 176 -5.06 -8.93 9.81
N GLN A 177 -4.27 -8.18 10.56
CA GLN A 177 -4.24 -6.72 10.52
C GLN A 177 -3.33 -6.21 9.40
N GLN A 178 -2.17 -6.84 9.21
CA GLN A 178 -1.27 -6.54 8.11
C GLN A 178 -1.93 -6.80 6.75
N ASP A 179 -2.78 -7.82 6.62
CA ASP A 179 -3.51 -8.15 5.38
C ASP A 179 -4.42 -6.99 4.87
N ARG A 180 -4.72 -6.00 5.71
CA ARG A 180 -5.48 -4.80 5.33
C ARG A 180 -4.66 -3.81 4.50
N PHE A 181 -3.34 -3.80 4.66
CA PHE A 181 -2.45 -3.02 3.80
C PHE A 181 -2.30 -3.69 2.45
N MET A 182 -2.41 -2.91 1.38
CA MET A 182 -2.24 -3.43 0.03
C MET A 182 -0.80 -3.89 -0.21
N PHE A 183 0.16 -3.03 0.11
CA PHE A 183 1.58 -3.28 -0.06
C PHE A 183 2.33 -3.17 1.26
N LYS A 184 3.34 -4.04 1.42
CA LYS A 184 4.44 -3.84 2.35
C LYS A 184 5.67 -3.41 1.55
N VAL A 185 5.99 -2.12 1.62
CA VAL A 185 7.05 -1.46 0.86
C VAL A 185 8.32 -1.44 1.69
N ARG A 186 9.43 -1.90 1.14
CA ARG A 186 10.75 -1.86 1.80
C ARG A 186 11.52 -0.62 1.38
N VAL A 187 11.92 0.16 2.37
CA VAL A 187 12.78 1.33 2.18
C VAL A 187 14.20 0.94 2.53
N HIS A 188 15.05 0.88 1.53
CA HIS A 188 16.47 0.51 1.68
C HIS A 188 17.36 1.73 1.89
N TYR A 189 18.57 1.48 2.38
CA TYR A 189 19.60 2.51 2.38
C TYR A 189 19.86 2.98 0.95
N PRO A 190 20.10 4.28 0.76
CA PRO A 190 20.52 4.79 -0.53
C PRO A 190 21.90 4.24 -0.92
N SER A 191 22.17 4.18 -2.23
CA SER A 191 23.49 3.86 -2.75
C SER A 191 24.49 4.97 -2.43
N PHE A 192 25.79 4.70 -2.56
CA PHE A 192 26.83 5.70 -2.33
C PHE A 192 26.64 6.98 -3.16
N LEU A 193 26.22 6.84 -4.42
CA LEU A 193 25.96 8.00 -5.30
C LEU A 193 24.75 8.81 -4.86
N GLU A 194 23.71 8.13 -4.39
CA GLU A 194 22.52 8.78 -3.85
C GLU A 194 22.83 9.48 -2.53
N GLU A 195 23.59 8.86 -1.62
CA GLU A 195 24.04 9.50 -0.37
C GLU A 195 24.89 10.73 -0.64
N PHE A 196 25.80 10.65 -1.61
CA PHE A 196 26.61 11.80 -2.02
C PHE A 196 25.74 12.96 -2.50
N GLU A 197 24.74 12.67 -3.35
CA GLU A 197 23.82 13.70 -3.85
C GLU A 197 22.91 14.25 -2.75
N ILE A 198 22.41 13.40 -1.83
CA ILE A 198 21.68 13.83 -0.64
C ILE A 198 22.51 14.81 0.17
N ALA A 199 23.75 14.45 0.52
CA ALA A 199 24.62 15.29 1.31
C ALA A 199 24.85 16.65 0.63
N ARG A 200 25.09 16.66 -0.68
CA ARG A 200 25.30 17.88 -1.47
C ARG A 200 24.09 18.80 -1.49
N ARG A 201 22.88 18.23 -1.68
CA ARG A 201 21.62 19.01 -1.74
C ARG A 201 21.17 19.52 -0.39
N THR A 202 21.25 18.68 0.65
CA THR A 202 20.69 19.01 1.97
C THR A 202 21.56 19.94 2.80
N THR A 203 22.85 20.05 2.48
CA THR A 203 23.79 20.98 3.14
C THR A 203 23.98 22.29 2.36
N GLY A 204 23.31 22.43 1.19
CA GLY A 204 23.34 23.64 0.39
C GLY A 204 22.33 24.68 0.88
N ALA A 205 22.46 25.92 0.35
CA ALA A 205 21.59 27.05 0.72
C ALA A 205 20.20 27.00 0.03
N ILE A 206 20.04 26.20 -1.01
CA ILE A 206 18.79 26.13 -1.81
C ILE A 206 18.01 24.92 -1.37
N VAL A 207 16.78 25.13 -0.91
CA VAL A 207 15.81 24.05 -0.64
C VAL A 207 14.77 24.08 -1.76
N GLU A 208 14.77 23.06 -2.59
CA GLU A 208 13.76 22.90 -3.61
C GLU A 208 12.45 22.36 -2.99
N GLU A 209 11.32 22.78 -3.57
CA GLU A 209 10.01 22.34 -3.14
C GLU A 209 9.22 21.76 -4.32
N ALA A 210 8.46 20.69 -4.03
CA ALA A 210 7.52 20.13 -4.99
C ALA A 210 6.31 21.04 -5.17
N ARG A 211 5.77 21.09 -6.39
CA ARG A 211 4.57 21.83 -6.76
C ARG A 211 3.43 20.86 -7.04
N PRO A 212 2.17 21.26 -6.79
CA PRO A 212 1.01 20.45 -7.12
C PRO A 212 0.93 20.12 -8.62
N VAL A 213 0.62 18.85 -8.91
CA VAL A 213 0.45 18.30 -10.27
C VAL A 213 -1.01 17.92 -10.54
N LEU A 214 -1.67 17.32 -9.55
CA LEU A 214 -3.05 16.86 -9.59
C LEU A 214 -3.82 17.42 -8.41
N SER A 215 -5.14 17.57 -8.58
CA SER A 215 -6.07 17.84 -7.48
C SER A 215 -6.65 16.54 -6.91
N ALA A 216 -7.28 16.59 -5.73
CA ALA A 216 -8.00 15.47 -5.14
C ALA A 216 -9.10 14.91 -6.08
N ALA A 217 -9.77 15.80 -6.84
CA ALA A 217 -10.79 15.40 -7.81
C ALA A 217 -10.18 14.62 -8.99
N ASP A 218 -9.02 15.06 -9.51
CA ASP A 218 -8.30 14.34 -10.57
C ASP A 218 -7.88 12.94 -10.12
N ILE A 219 -7.37 12.83 -8.90
CA ILE A 219 -6.96 11.54 -8.32
C ILE A 219 -8.16 10.60 -8.21
N SER A 220 -9.30 11.08 -7.71
CA SER A 220 -10.51 10.27 -7.58
C SER A 220 -11.02 9.79 -8.95
N ALA A 221 -10.96 10.64 -9.98
CA ALA A 221 -11.32 10.26 -11.35
C ALA A 221 -10.36 9.20 -11.91
N LEU A 222 -9.05 9.38 -11.73
CA LEU A 222 -8.03 8.43 -12.18
C LEU A 222 -8.13 7.08 -11.43
N GLN A 223 -8.47 7.07 -10.15
CA GLN A 223 -8.76 5.86 -9.38
C GLN A 223 -9.95 5.08 -9.95
N GLN A 224 -10.95 5.78 -10.49
CA GLN A 224 -12.08 5.13 -11.17
C GLN A 224 -11.62 4.51 -12.49
N SER A 225 -10.82 5.21 -13.29
CA SER A 225 -10.27 4.69 -14.55
C SER A 225 -9.43 3.42 -14.35
N VAL A 226 -8.68 3.32 -13.25
CA VAL A 226 -7.94 2.10 -12.89
C VAL A 226 -8.88 0.89 -12.79
N ARG A 227 -10.06 1.05 -12.21
CA ARG A 227 -11.02 -0.06 -12.05
C ARG A 227 -11.58 -0.54 -13.39
N GLU A 228 -11.64 0.33 -14.38
CA GLU A 228 -12.19 0.05 -15.71
C GLU A 228 -11.21 -0.69 -16.62
N VAL A 229 -9.91 -0.77 -16.27
CA VAL A 229 -8.92 -1.53 -17.05
C VAL A 229 -9.34 -2.99 -17.19
N PRO A 230 -9.49 -3.52 -18.42
CA PRO A 230 -9.83 -4.91 -18.63
C PRO A 230 -8.67 -5.84 -18.21
N VAL A 231 -9.02 -6.99 -17.66
CA VAL A 231 -8.08 -8.06 -17.32
C VAL A 231 -8.61 -9.36 -17.91
N SER A 232 -7.75 -10.10 -18.62
CA SER A 232 -8.13 -11.40 -19.17
C SER A 232 -8.26 -12.45 -18.06
N ASP A 233 -9.11 -13.45 -18.30
CA ASP A 233 -9.25 -14.58 -17.38
C ASP A 233 -7.94 -15.34 -17.14
N HIS A 234 -7.06 -15.37 -18.14
CA HIS A 234 -5.72 -15.94 -18.00
C HIS A 234 -4.92 -15.23 -16.91
N LEU A 235 -4.88 -13.90 -16.90
CA LEU A 235 -4.16 -13.13 -15.88
C LEU A 235 -4.76 -13.29 -14.50
N VAL A 236 -6.09 -13.38 -14.41
CA VAL A 236 -6.77 -13.70 -13.14
C VAL A 236 -6.36 -15.09 -12.64
N ARG A 237 -6.33 -16.10 -13.52
CA ARG A 237 -5.85 -17.45 -13.18
C ARG A 237 -4.39 -17.45 -12.77
N TYR A 238 -3.54 -16.69 -13.45
CA TYR A 238 -2.13 -16.55 -13.08
C TYR A 238 -1.95 -15.98 -11.67
N ALA A 239 -2.64 -14.88 -11.35
CA ALA A 239 -2.61 -14.28 -10.01
C ALA A 239 -3.16 -15.25 -8.94
N LEU A 240 -4.25 -15.97 -9.24
CA LEU A 240 -4.81 -17.01 -8.38
C LEU A 240 -3.79 -18.13 -8.15
N SER A 241 -3.09 -18.56 -9.19
CA SER A 241 -2.08 -19.61 -9.11
C SER A 241 -0.93 -19.21 -8.19
N LEU A 242 -0.40 -18.00 -8.32
CA LEU A 242 0.64 -17.50 -7.43
C LEU A 242 0.19 -17.49 -5.97
N VAL A 243 -1.02 -16.99 -5.70
CA VAL A 243 -1.53 -16.88 -4.33
C VAL A 243 -1.85 -18.25 -3.73
N ARG A 244 -2.53 -19.13 -4.47
CA ARG A 244 -2.91 -20.46 -3.95
C ARG A 244 -1.71 -21.37 -3.69
N GLN A 245 -0.67 -21.28 -4.51
CA GLN A 245 0.58 -22.00 -4.27
C GLN A 245 1.27 -21.62 -2.94
N THR A 246 0.96 -20.49 -2.32
CA THR A 246 1.50 -20.14 -0.99
C THR A 246 0.85 -20.91 0.16
N ARG A 247 -0.25 -21.64 -0.08
CA ARG A 247 -1.04 -22.30 0.98
C ARG A 247 -0.54 -23.70 1.24
N ALA A 248 0.43 -23.81 2.12
CA ALA A 248 0.97 -25.11 2.54
C ALA A 248 -0.16 -26.08 2.94
N GLY A 249 -0.10 -27.32 2.45
CA GLY A 249 -1.10 -28.35 2.70
C GLY A 249 -2.27 -28.42 1.70
N GLU A 250 -2.45 -27.44 0.79
CA GLU A 250 -3.37 -27.60 -0.35
C GLU A 250 -2.74 -28.48 -1.45
N LYS A 251 -3.59 -29.13 -2.25
CA LYS A 251 -3.13 -29.98 -3.37
C LYS A 251 -2.53 -29.12 -4.48
N GLY A 252 -1.45 -29.61 -5.11
CA GLY A 252 -0.78 -28.92 -6.22
C GLY A 252 0.21 -27.83 -5.78
N VAL A 253 0.44 -27.69 -4.49
CA VAL A 253 1.44 -26.77 -3.93
C VAL A 253 2.84 -27.39 -4.10
N PRO A 254 3.86 -26.58 -4.51
CA PRO A 254 5.24 -27.08 -4.61
C PRO A 254 5.79 -27.55 -3.25
N ASP A 255 6.60 -28.63 -3.26
CA ASP A 255 7.18 -29.22 -2.03
C ASP A 255 7.92 -28.17 -1.19
N PHE A 256 8.70 -27.29 -1.82
CA PHE A 256 9.45 -26.25 -1.11
C PHE A 256 8.56 -25.28 -0.33
N VAL A 257 7.31 -25.07 -0.76
CA VAL A 257 6.35 -24.24 -0.03
C VAL A 257 5.85 -25.00 1.21
N SER A 258 5.51 -26.28 1.05
CA SER A 258 5.07 -27.13 2.17
C SER A 258 6.15 -27.26 3.24
N ASP A 259 7.41 -27.26 2.84
CA ASP A 259 8.56 -27.38 3.74
C ASP A 259 8.93 -26.04 4.42
N GLN A 260 8.70 -24.90 3.73
CA GLN A 260 9.24 -23.61 4.13
C GLN A 260 8.20 -22.62 4.64
N LEU A 261 6.90 -22.77 4.31
CA LEU A 261 5.85 -21.89 4.80
C LEU A 261 4.99 -22.55 5.88
N SER A 262 4.72 -21.81 6.92
CA SER A 262 3.73 -22.16 7.95
C SER A 262 2.34 -21.57 7.65
N TRP A 263 2.25 -20.47 6.88
CA TRP A 263 1.00 -19.83 6.52
C TRP A 263 1.07 -19.17 5.15
N GLY A 264 -0.03 -19.24 4.37
CA GLY A 264 -0.17 -18.69 3.03
C GLY A 264 -1.19 -17.57 2.91
N ALA A 265 -1.16 -16.89 1.76
CA ALA A 265 -1.95 -15.70 1.49
C ALA A 265 -3.44 -16.00 1.23
N GLY A 266 -4.30 -15.10 1.72
CA GLY A 266 -5.75 -15.14 1.53
C GLY A 266 -6.21 -14.51 0.19
N PRO A 267 -7.55 -14.55 -0.09
CA PRO A 267 -8.12 -14.04 -1.34
C PRO A 267 -7.87 -12.55 -1.60
N ARG A 268 -7.69 -11.74 -0.55
CA ARG A 268 -7.39 -10.31 -0.65
C ARG A 268 -6.10 -10.05 -1.43
N ALA A 269 -5.12 -10.95 -1.34
CA ALA A 269 -3.88 -10.87 -2.11
C ALA A 269 -4.15 -10.86 -3.63
N VAL A 270 -5.04 -11.73 -4.13
CA VAL A 270 -5.42 -11.75 -5.55
C VAL A 270 -6.05 -10.44 -5.97
N GLN A 271 -6.96 -9.90 -5.14
CA GLN A 271 -7.62 -8.62 -5.43
C GLN A 271 -6.59 -7.49 -5.55
N PHE A 272 -5.61 -7.45 -4.65
CA PHE A 272 -4.57 -6.43 -4.67
C PHE A 272 -3.57 -6.61 -5.82
N LEU A 273 -3.23 -7.85 -6.18
CA LEU A 273 -2.41 -8.11 -7.38
C LEU A 273 -3.09 -7.57 -8.64
N ILE A 274 -4.38 -7.87 -8.82
CA ILE A 274 -5.11 -7.42 -10.00
C ILE A 274 -5.31 -5.91 -10.02
N LEU A 275 -5.72 -5.30 -8.89
CA LEU A 275 -5.89 -3.84 -8.82
C LEU A 275 -4.58 -3.09 -9.03
N GLY A 276 -3.51 -3.57 -8.39
CA GLY A 276 -2.18 -2.99 -8.58
C GLY A 276 -1.66 -3.13 -10.00
N ALA A 277 -1.85 -4.30 -10.62
CA ALA A 277 -1.45 -4.53 -12.01
C ALA A 277 -2.20 -3.59 -12.99
N LYS A 278 -3.48 -3.32 -12.75
CA LYS A 278 -4.24 -2.33 -13.52
C LYS A 278 -3.65 -0.92 -13.38
N ALA A 279 -3.37 -0.50 -12.13
CA ALA A 279 -2.78 0.81 -11.87
C ALA A 279 -1.39 0.92 -12.50
N ARG A 280 -0.54 -0.11 -12.34
CA ARG A 280 0.80 -0.14 -12.93
C ARG A 280 0.76 -0.04 -14.46
N ALA A 281 -0.12 -0.79 -15.11
CA ALA A 281 -0.29 -0.71 -16.57
C ALA A 281 -0.61 0.71 -17.03
N LEU A 282 -1.56 1.39 -16.37
CA LEU A 282 -1.93 2.78 -16.71
C LEU A 282 -0.80 3.77 -16.44
N LEU A 283 -0.10 3.66 -15.32
CA LEU A 283 1.04 4.53 -15.00
C LEU A 283 2.16 4.39 -16.06
N GLN A 284 2.30 3.19 -16.65
CA GLN A 284 3.23 2.93 -17.75
C GLN A 284 2.65 3.19 -19.15
N GLY A 285 1.52 3.89 -19.26
CA GLY A 285 0.90 4.26 -20.52
C GLY A 285 0.25 3.10 -21.30
N ARG A 286 -0.06 1.98 -20.64
CA ARG A 286 -0.69 0.81 -21.25
C ARG A 286 -2.16 0.68 -20.86
N SER A 287 -3.02 0.38 -21.82
CA SER A 287 -4.46 0.16 -21.64
C SER A 287 -4.82 -1.26 -21.20
N HIS A 288 -3.86 -2.15 -21.04
CA HIS A 288 -4.05 -3.56 -20.70
C HIS A 288 -2.98 -4.03 -19.71
N VAL A 289 -3.36 -4.98 -18.88
CA VAL A 289 -2.46 -5.64 -17.92
C VAL A 289 -1.62 -6.70 -18.62
N ALA A 290 -0.36 -6.85 -18.21
CA ALA A 290 0.54 -7.92 -18.62
C ALA A 290 0.90 -8.82 -17.41
N VAL A 291 1.47 -10.00 -17.68
CA VAL A 291 1.96 -10.91 -16.63
C VAL A 291 3.02 -10.22 -15.78
N ASP A 292 3.92 -9.46 -16.41
CA ASP A 292 5.00 -8.72 -15.74
C ASP A 292 4.48 -7.74 -14.68
N ASP A 293 3.27 -7.20 -14.87
CA ASP A 293 2.65 -6.33 -13.87
C ASP A 293 2.32 -7.08 -12.59
N ILE A 294 1.80 -8.30 -12.72
CA ILE A 294 1.47 -9.16 -11.60
C ILE A 294 2.74 -9.64 -10.91
N GLN A 295 3.76 -10.04 -11.69
CA GLN A 295 5.05 -10.48 -11.16
C GLN A 295 5.77 -9.38 -10.38
N ALA A 296 5.82 -8.16 -10.92
CA ALA A 296 6.44 -7.02 -10.26
C ALA A 296 5.78 -6.68 -8.91
N LEU A 297 4.47 -6.92 -8.79
CA LEU A 297 3.72 -6.61 -7.59
C LEU A 297 3.59 -7.79 -6.61
N ALA A 298 3.98 -8.99 -7.00
CA ALA A 298 3.92 -10.15 -6.12
C ALA A 298 4.73 -9.95 -4.83
N PRO A 299 5.98 -9.44 -4.84
CA PRO A 299 6.71 -9.19 -3.60
C PRO A 299 6.02 -8.20 -2.65
N PRO A 300 5.68 -6.96 -3.03
CA PRO A 300 5.06 -6.02 -2.10
C PRO A 300 3.66 -6.45 -1.63
N VAL A 301 2.92 -7.26 -2.41
CA VAL A 301 1.61 -7.79 -2.01
C VAL A 301 1.72 -8.98 -1.09
N LEU A 302 2.66 -9.92 -1.32
CA LEU A 302 2.67 -11.21 -0.65
C LEU A 302 3.57 -11.27 0.59
N ARG A 303 4.64 -10.46 0.67
CA ARG A 303 5.68 -10.60 1.71
C ARG A 303 5.17 -10.47 3.15
N HIS A 304 4.05 -9.81 3.37
CA HIS A 304 3.41 -9.69 4.70
C HIS A 304 2.17 -10.57 4.86
N ARG A 305 1.92 -11.45 3.88
CA ARG A 305 0.79 -12.37 3.85
C ARG A 305 1.21 -13.83 3.91
N ILE A 306 2.51 -14.08 3.78
CA ILE A 306 3.08 -15.43 3.95
C ILE A 306 3.99 -15.43 5.16
N VAL A 307 3.95 -16.52 5.91
CA VAL A 307 4.78 -16.72 7.11
C VAL A 307 5.73 -17.87 6.87
N VAL A 308 7.02 -17.58 6.93
CA VAL A 308 8.07 -18.58 6.81
C VAL A 308 8.09 -19.44 8.07
N GLY A 309 8.31 -20.74 7.92
CA GLY A 309 8.46 -21.65 9.04
C GLY A 309 9.79 -21.42 9.77
N PHE A 310 9.81 -21.64 11.08
CA PHE A 310 10.98 -21.38 11.95
C PHE A 310 12.29 -22.03 11.45
N ALA A 311 12.23 -23.27 10.95
CA ALA A 311 13.40 -23.96 10.43
C ALA A 311 13.97 -23.23 9.20
N ALA A 312 13.12 -22.89 8.24
CA ALA A 312 13.52 -22.19 7.03
C ALA A 312 14.03 -20.75 7.32
N GLU A 313 13.41 -20.04 8.25
CA GLU A 313 13.87 -18.72 8.68
C GLU A 313 15.27 -18.80 9.31
N SER A 314 15.55 -19.84 10.11
CA SER A 314 16.88 -20.08 10.70
C SER A 314 17.96 -20.38 9.64
N GLU A 315 17.57 -20.86 8.46
CA GLU A 315 18.44 -21.07 7.29
C GLU A 315 18.57 -19.81 6.42
N GLY A 316 17.94 -18.70 6.81
CA GLY A 316 18.00 -17.43 6.09
C GLY A 316 17.00 -17.31 4.93
N VAL A 317 16.01 -18.20 4.85
CA VAL A 317 14.93 -18.11 3.86
C VAL A 317 14.03 -16.93 4.22
N THR A 318 13.74 -16.07 3.23
CA THR A 318 12.88 -14.90 3.40
C THR A 318 11.57 -15.07 2.61
N PRO A 319 10.51 -14.34 2.97
CA PRO A 319 9.30 -14.30 2.15
C PRO A 319 9.59 -13.95 0.69
N ASP A 320 10.47 -12.98 0.43
CA ASP A 320 10.80 -12.55 -0.95
C ASP A 320 11.50 -13.66 -1.74
N THR A 321 12.36 -14.46 -1.10
CA THR A 321 13.02 -15.61 -1.75
C THR A 321 11.99 -16.65 -2.21
N ILE A 322 11.00 -16.94 -1.37
CA ILE A 322 9.91 -17.88 -1.70
C ILE A 322 9.04 -17.32 -2.82
N ILE A 323 8.66 -16.03 -2.75
CA ILE A 323 7.85 -15.38 -3.78
C ILE A 323 8.56 -15.40 -5.13
N GLN A 324 9.86 -15.09 -5.15
CA GLN A 324 10.63 -15.12 -6.39
C GLN A 324 10.66 -16.54 -6.99
N ARG A 325 10.87 -17.55 -6.16
CA ARG A 325 10.85 -18.95 -6.62
C ARG A 325 9.48 -19.39 -7.14
N LEU A 326 8.39 -18.89 -6.55
CA LEU A 326 7.03 -19.11 -7.06
C LEU A 326 6.83 -18.45 -8.43
N ILE A 327 7.30 -17.20 -8.62
CA ILE A 327 7.24 -16.51 -9.91
C ILE A 327 8.01 -17.32 -10.96
N ASP A 328 9.23 -17.74 -10.66
CA ASP A 328 10.10 -18.46 -11.60
C ASP A 328 9.54 -19.84 -12.00
N THR A 329 8.77 -20.47 -11.12
CA THR A 329 8.20 -21.83 -11.32
C THR A 329 6.76 -21.85 -11.80
N THR A 330 6.08 -20.68 -11.87
CA THR A 330 4.70 -20.57 -12.34
C THR A 330 4.68 -20.19 -13.82
N PRO A 331 4.13 -21.06 -14.71
CA PRO A 331 4.06 -20.78 -16.14
C PRO A 331 3.30 -19.50 -16.41
N SER A 332 3.87 -18.62 -17.21
CA SER A 332 3.27 -17.34 -17.60
C SER A 332 2.34 -17.43 -18.81
N ARG A 333 2.47 -18.49 -19.64
CA ARG A 333 1.65 -18.72 -20.83
C ARG A 333 0.38 -19.49 -20.49
N GLU A 334 -0.72 -19.12 -21.13
CA GLU A 334 -2.04 -19.73 -20.87
C GLU A 334 -2.09 -21.24 -21.15
N ASP A 335 -1.49 -21.66 -22.26
CA ASP A 335 -1.45 -23.06 -22.67
C ASP A 335 -0.56 -23.93 -21.76
N GLU A 336 0.53 -23.37 -21.24
CA GLU A 336 1.40 -24.03 -20.26
C GLU A 336 0.72 -24.11 -18.89
N LEU A 337 0.11 -23.00 -18.43
CA LEU A 337 -0.59 -22.94 -17.15
C LEU A 337 -1.78 -23.90 -17.11
N THR A 338 -2.53 -24.06 -18.19
CA THR A 338 -3.71 -24.94 -18.26
C THR A 338 -3.31 -26.41 -18.40
N ARG A 339 -2.18 -26.74 -19.00
CA ARG A 339 -1.69 -28.13 -19.17
C ARG A 339 -0.97 -28.67 -17.94
N ASP A 340 -0.41 -27.82 -17.10
CA ASP A 340 0.33 -28.25 -15.91
C ASP A 340 -0.65 -28.88 -14.88
N ALA A 341 -0.41 -30.14 -14.54
CA ALA A 341 -1.26 -30.93 -13.65
C ALA A 341 -1.43 -30.29 -12.26
N ARG A 342 -0.43 -29.52 -11.78
CA ARG A 342 -0.50 -28.82 -10.50
C ARG A 342 -1.63 -27.80 -10.52
N PHE A 343 -1.74 -27.00 -11.60
CA PHE A 343 -2.75 -25.96 -11.73
C PHE A 343 -4.14 -26.51 -12.06
N GLN A 344 -4.23 -27.62 -12.80
CA GLN A 344 -5.51 -28.33 -12.97
C GLN A 344 -6.10 -28.73 -11.62
N THR A 345 -5.27 -29.19 -10.69
CA THR A 345 -5.71 -29.54 -9.33
C THR A 345 -6.09 -28.30 -8.54
N ILE A 346 -5.33 -27.20 -8.65
CA ILE A 346 -5.62 -25.91 -8.00
C ILE A 346 -6.93 -25.30 -8.51
N PHE A 347 -7.23 -25.43 -9.81
CA PHE A 347 -8.47 -24.87 -10.41
C PHE A 347 -9.70 -25.75 -10.16
N ALA A 348 -9.54 -27.02 -9.85
CA ALA A 348 -10.64 -27.95 -9.56
C ALA A 348 -11.08 -27.95 -8.09
N SER A 349 -10.30 -27.36 -7.20
CA SER A 349 -10.58 -27.24 -5.76
C SER A 349 -11.17 -25.88 -5.43
#